data_5806f2a7341ca25acfdebb17585181ec
#
_entry.id   5806f2a7341ca25acfdebb17585181ec
#
_cell.length_a   1.000
_cell.length_b   1.000
_cell.length_c   1.000
_cell.angle_alpha   90.00
_cell.angle_beta   90.00
_cell.angle_gamma   90.00
#
_symmetry.space_group_name_H-M   'P 1'
#
loop_
_entity.id
_entity.type
_entity.pdbx_description
1 polymer ?
#
loop_
_entity_poly.entity_id
_entity_poly.type
_entity_poly.pdbx_seq_one_letter_code
_entity_poly.pdbx_strand_id
1 'polypeptide(L)'
;QTSVRRALDHLGIPCVITADPAVVDSAAGVIFPGVGAAGQAMRHLQDSGLDAVLRNVVSSGRPLLGICLGCQIMVAHSDENDTPTLGLVEGRCVRFDEHLEEGGAPIRIPHMGWNTIPRKQESPILKDVPADAAFYFVHGYYVETAPEKVIATSCYGTEFCAVYGQDGLWAIQFHPEKSGRPGLKILSNFYEW
;
A
#
# COMPACT_ATOMS: atom_id res chain seq x y z
N GLN A 1 -8.16 8.97 -3.86
CA GLN A 1 -8.08 8.76 -5.34
C GLN A 1 -7.65 10.04 -6.05
N THR A 2 -8.27 11.17 -5.80
CA THR A 2 -7.96 12.46 -6.46
C THR A 2 -6.49 12.90 -6.25
N SER A 3 -5.91 12.66 -5.08
CA SER A 3 -4.50 13.02 -4.81
C SER A 3 -3.53 12.16 -5.61
N VAL A 4 -3.81 10.86 -5.75
CA VAL A 4 -3.02 9.94 -6.62
C VAL A 4 -3.12 10.40 -8.06
N ARG A 5 -4.32 10.71 -8.55
CA ARG A 5 -4.50 11.24 -9.90
C ARG A 5 -3.68 12.51 -10.15
N ARG A 6 -3.75 13.49 -9.24
CA ARG A 6 -2.95 14.73 -9.37
C ARG A 6 -1.44 14.46 -9.41
N ALA A 7 -0.97 13.47 -8.64
CA ALA A 7 0.44 13.08 -8.68
C ALA A 7 0.83 12.47 -10.04
N LEU A 8 -0.03 11.60 -10.60
CA LEU A 8 0.19 11.01 -11.92
C LEU A 8 0.09 12.07 -13.03
N ASP A 9 -0.89 12.97 -12.98
CA ASP A 9 -1.02 14.09 -13.93
C ASP A 9 0.24 14.99 -13.90
N HIS A 10 0.81 15.26 -12.71
CA HIS A 10 2.05 16.01 -12.55
C HIS A 10 3.25 15.30 -13.20
N LEU A 11 3.26 13.98 -13.18
CA LEU A 11 4.28 13.15 -13.83
C LEU A 11 4.04 12.97 -15.35
N GLY A 12 2.92 13.46 -15.89
CA GLY A 12 2.52 13.22 -17.27
C GLY A 12 2.08 11.77 -17.54
N ILE A 13 1.74 11.00 -16.51
CA ILE A 13 1.31 9.61 -16.61
C ILE A 13 -0.21 9.58 -16.86
N PRO A 14 -0.66 9.04 -18.02
CA PRO A 14 -2.09 8.93 -18.30
C PRO A 14 -2.75 7.92 -17.35
N CYS A 15 -3.86 8.32 -16.75
CA CYS A 15 -4.63 7.46 -15.88
C CYS A 15 -6.13 7.76 -15.92
N VAL A 16 -6.94 6.78 -15.55
CA VAL A 16 -8.38 6.92 -15.36
C VAL A 16 -8.77 6.47 -13.96
N ILE A 17 -9.62 7.25 -13.29
CA ILE A 17 -10.27 6.82 -12.03
C ILE A 17 -11.55 6.10 -12.42
N THR A 18 -11.68 4.85 -12.04
CA THR A 18 -12.84 4.04 -12.37
C THR A 18 -13.17 3.03 -11.26
N ALA A 19 -14.41 2.63 -11.18
CA ALA A 19 -14.89 1.46 -10.45
C ALA A 19 -15.56 0.45 -11.40
N ASP A 20 -15.44 0.64 -12.72
CA ASP A 20 -15.94 -0.28 -13.73
C ASP A 20 -14.98 -1.47 -13.86
N PRO A 21 -15.43 -2.71 -13.54
CA PRO A 21 -14.60 -3.90 -13.63
C PRO A 21 -13.98 -4.12 -15.02
N ALA A 22 -14.72 -3.82 -16.10
CA ALA A 22 -14.23 -4.02 -17.46
C ALA A 22 -13.08 -3.06 -17.81
N VAL A 23 -13.14 -1.83 -17.32
CA VAL A 23 -12.07 -0.84 -17.50
C VAL A 23 -10.83 -1.24 -16.70
N VAL A 24 -10.99 -1.69 -15.45
CA VAL A 24 -9.89 -2.19 -14.62
C VAL A 24 -9.26 -3.44 -15.23
N ASP A 25 -10.08 -4.36 -15.75
CA ASP A 25 -9.59 -5.60 -16.37
C ASP A 25 -8.80 -5.35 -17.66
N SER A 26 -9.06 -4.26 -18.37
CA SER A 26 -8.35 -3.87 -19.58
C SER A 26 -7.11 -3.01 -19.34
N ALA A 27 -6.87 -2.54 -18.11
CA ALA A 27 -5.77 -1.66 -17.77
C ALA A 27 -4.41 -2.36 -17.85
N ALA A 28 -3.37 -1.67 -18.32
CA ALA A 28 -2.00 -2.17 -18.35
C ALA A 28 -1.42 -2.34 -16.94
N GLY A 29 -1.82 -1.49 -15.99
CA GLY A 29 -1.47 -1.57 -14.58
C GLY A 29 -2.54 -0.91 -13.71
N VAL A 30 -2.60 -1.30 -12.44
CA VAL A 30 -3.65 -0.84 -11.51
C VAL A 30 -3.01 -0.24 -10.27
N ILE A 31 -3.39 0.98 -9.92
CA ILE A 31 -3.12 1.54 -8.60
C ILE A 31 -4.41 1.45 -7.79
N PHE A 32 -4.33 0.79 -6.65
CA PHE A 32 -5.44 0.56 -5.75
C PHE A 32 -5.25 1.35 -4.44
N PRO A 33 -5.60 2.63 -4.42
CA PRO A 33 -5.58 3.44 -3.21
C PRO A 33 -6.84 3.20 -2.41
N GLY A 34 -6.73 3.18 -1.09
CA GLY A 34 -7.88 3.07 -0.20
C GLY A 34 -7.75 3.93 1.04
N VAL A 35 -8.90 4.35 1.58
CA VAL A 35 -9.05 5.00 2.87
C VAL A 35 -10.30 4.44 3.56
N GLY A 36 -10.33 4.48 4.89
CA GLY A 36 -11.46 3.97 5.69
C GLY A 36 -11.20 2.56 6.23
N ALA A 37 -12.24 1.80 6.49
CA ALA A 37 -12.19 0.52 7.16
C ALA A 37 -12.14 -0.68 6.19
N ALA A 38 -11.34 -1.70 6.53
CA ALA A 38 -11.16 -2.91 5.71
C ALA A 38 -12.47 -3.61 5.36
N GLY A 39 -13.36 -3.80 6.32
CA GLY A 39 -14.65 -4.45 6.09
C GLY A 39 -15.57 -3.71 5.13
N GLN A 40 -15.55 -2.35 5.14
CA GLN A 40 -16.32 -1.57 4.19
C GLN A 40 -15.72 -1.66 2.79
N ALA A 41 -14.39 -1.57 2.68
CA ALA A 41 -13.70 -1.69 1.40
C ALA A 41 -13.95 -3.06 0.76
N MET A 42 -13.84 -4.15 1.52
CA MET A 42 -14.10 -5.50 1.03
C MET A 42 -15.54 -5.69 0.53
N ARG A 43 -16.55 -5.17 1.26
CA ARG A 43 -17.93 -5.20 0.79
C ARG A 43 -18.09 -4.49 -0.55
N HIS A 44 -17.55 -3.27 -0.69
CA HIS A 44 -17.62 -2.53 -1.95
C HIS A 44 -16.94 -3.25 -3.12
N LEU A 45 -15.79 -3.90 -2.87
CA LEU A 45 -15.10 -4.70 -3.90
C LEU A 45 -15.93 -5.90 -4.33
N GLN A 46 -16.53 -6.63 -3.38
CA GLN A 46 -17.38 -7.79 -3.64
C GLN A 46 -18.67 -7.41 -4.37
N ASP A 47 -19.36 -6.38 -3.91
CA ASP A 47 -20.60 -5.89 -4.51
C ASP A 47 -20.41 -5.41 -5.95
N SER A 48 -19.22 -4.87 -6.27
CA SER A 48 -18.86 -4.39 -7.61
C SER A 48 -18.18 -5.46 -8.49
N GLY A 49 -17.79 -6.61 -7.94
CA GLY A 49 -17.00 -7.63 -8.63
C GLY A 49 -15.53 -7.26 -8.85
N LEU A 50 -15.06 -6.15 -8.27
CA LEU A 50 -13.67 -5.71 -8.41
C LEU A 50 -12.69 -6.61 -7.67
N ASP A 51 -13.11 -7.35 -6.64
CA ASP A 51 -12.27 -8.33 -5.95
C ASP A 51 -11.79 -9.44 -6.90
N ALA A 52 -12.69 -9.97 -7.75
CA ALA A 52 -12.34 -10.95 -8.76
C ALA A 52 -11.41 -10.36 -9.83
N VAL A 53 -11.67 -9.12 -10.26
CA VAL A 53 -10.84 -8.42 -11.26
C VAL A 53 -9.44 -8.17 -10.72
N LEU A 54 -9.27 -7.72 -9.49
CA LEU A 54 -7.95 -7.52 -8.87
C LEU A 54 -7.16 -8.83 -8.77
N ARG A 55 -7.82 -9.95 -8.45
CA ARG A 55 -7.19 -11.28 -8.49
C ARG A 55 -6.74 -11.65 -9.91
N ASN A 56 -7.56 -11.35 -10.92
CA ASN A 56 -7.21 -11.58 -12.32
C ASN A 56 -6.02 -10.71 -12.78
N VAL A 57 -5.97 -9.45 -12.37
CA VAL A 57 -4.83 -8.56 -12.64
C VAL A 57 -3.52 -9.19 -12.15
N VAL A 58 -3.50 -9.67 -10.90
CA VAL A 58 -2.32 -10.29 -10.30
C VAL A 58 -1.98 -11.63 -10.99
N SER A 59 -2.96 -12.51 -11.18
CA SER A 59 -2.74 -13.83 -11.78
C SER A 59 -2.29 -13.76 -13.24
N SER A 60 -2.62 -12.67 -13.94
CA SER A 60 -2.15 -12.40 -15.31
C SER A 60 -0.76 -11.75 -15.39
N GLY A 61 -0.10 -11.50 -14.23
CA GLY A 61 1.21 -10.85 -14.17
C GLY A 61 1.18 -9.34 -14.43
N ARG A 62 0.00 -8.72 -14.44
CA ARG A 62 -0.11 -7.26 -14.61
C ARG A 62 0.24 -6.54 -13.30
N PRO A 63 0.89 -5.37 -13.38
CA PRO A 63 1.31 -4.65 -12.19
C PRO A 63 0.12 -4.13 -11.38
N LEU A 64 0.20 -4.32 -10.05
CA LEU A 64 -0.76 -3.82 -9.07
C LEU A 64 -0.02 -3.14 -7.91
N LEU A 65 -0.38 -1.90 -7.60
CA LEU A 65 0.14 -1.15 -6.47
C LEU A 65 -0.97 -0.85 -5.47
N GLY A 66 -0.91 -1.46 -4.29
CA GLY A 66 -1.77 -1.13 -3.14
C GLY A 66 -1.21 0.03 -2.32
N ILE A 67 -2.04 1.04 -2.00
CA ILE A 67 -1.64 2.21 -1.21
C ILE A 67 -2.51 2.31 0.05
N CYS A 68 -1.89 2.40 1.22
CA CYS A 68 -2.50 2.56 2.53
C CYS A 68 -3.53 1.44 2.81
N LEU A 69 -4.83 1.70 2.86
CA LEU A 69 -5.85 0.65 3.00
C LEU A 69 -5.76 -0.38 1.87
N GLY A 70 -5.44 0.04 0.64
CA GLY A 70 -5.19 -0.88 -0.47
C GLY A 70 -4.08 -1.89 -0.15
N CYS A 71 -2.99 -1.43 0.47
CA CYS A 71 -1.94 -2.30 1.00
C CYS A 71 -2.48 -3.26 2.06
N GLN A 72 -3.28 -2.79 3.01
CA GLN A 72 -3.76 -3.58 4.16
C GLN A 72 -4.72 -4.70 3.79
N ILE A 73 -5.48 -4.56 2.70
CA ILE A 73 -6.45 -5.57 2.27
C ILE A 73 -5.95 -6.50 1.15
N MET A 74 -4.69 -6.37 0.73
CA MET A 74 -4.06 -7.32 -0.22
C MET A 74 -3.64 -8.63 0.45
N VAL A 75 -3.45 -8.66 1.75
CA VAL A 75 -3.19 -9.88 2.54
C VAL A 75 -4.46 -10.70 2.75
N ALA A 76 -4.36 -11.82 3.49
CA ALA A 76 -5.49 -12.75 3.65
C ALA A 76 -6.55 -12.29 4.66
N HIS A 77 -6.15 -11.51 5.67
CA HIS A 77 -7.02 -11.12 6.78
C HIS A 77 -6.63 -9.79 7.38
N SER A 78 -7.61 -9.05 7.91
CA SER A 78 -7.40 -7.84 8.69
C SER A 78 -8.06 -7.97 10.07
N ASP A 79 -7.34 -7.62 11.13
CA ASP A 79 -7.90 -7.50 12.49
C ASP A 79 -8.96 -6.39 12.58
N GLU A 80 -8.93 -5.44 11.63
CA GLU A 80 -9.96 -4.42 11.56
C GLU A 80 -11.31 -5.03 11.18
N ASN A 81 -12.21 -5.08 12.17
CA ASN A 81 -13.53 -5.71 12.09
C ASN A 81 -13.49 -7.22 11.74
N ASP A 82 -12.41 -7.93 12.09
CA ASP A 82 -12.24 -9.36 11.83
C ASP A 82 -12.59 -9.73 10.38
N THR A 83 -11.91 -9.06 9.43
CA THR A 83 -12.31 -9.05 8.02
C THR A 83 -11.44 -9.97 7.17
N PRO A 84 -11.98 -11.01 6.51
CA PRO A 84 -11.33 -11.69 5.39
C PRO A 84 -11.09 -10.71 4.25
N THR A 85 -9.86 -10.69 3.71
CA THR A 85 -9.45 -9.74 2.68
C THR A 85 -9.05 -10.42 1.37
N LEU A 86 -8.37 -9.73 0.45
CA LEU A 86 -8.16 -10.24 -0.90
C LEU A 86 -7.27 -11.50 -0.97
N GLY A 87 -6.33 -11.71 -0.02
CA GLY A 87 -5.45 -12.87 -0.03
C GLY A 87 -4.57 -12.97 -1.28
N LEU A 88 -4.11 -11.84 -1.81
CA LEU A 88 -3.19 -11.78 -2.94
C LEU A 88 -1.75 -12.07 -2.50
N VAL A 89 -1.44 -11.78 -1.24
CA VAL A 89 -0.17 -12.07 -0.57
C VAL A 89 -0.46 -12.75 0.76
N GLU A 90 0.35 -13.72 1.14
CA GLU A 90 0.28 -14.33 2.46
C GLU A 90 0.59 -13.30 3.54
N GLY A 91 -0.23 -13.27 4.59
CA GLY A 91 -0.06 -12.34 5.70
C GLY A 91 -1.39 -11.89 6.30
N ARG A 92 -1.26 -10.98 7.26
CA ARG A 92 -2.40 -10.38 7.97
C ARG A 92 -2.15 -8.90 8.25
N CYS A 93 -3.19 -8.13 8.34
CA CYS A 93 -3.14 -6.74 8.77
C CYS A 93 -3.51 -6.69 10.26
N VAL A 94 -2.60 -6.20 11.10
CA VAL A 94 -2.73 -6.17 12.56
C VAL A 94 -2.82 -4.74 13.08
N ARG A 95 -3.45 -4.55 14.24
CA ARG A 95 -3.54 -3.26 14.91
C ARG A 95 -2.24 -2.97 15.67
N PHE A 96 -1.81 -1.69 15.69
CA PHE A 96 -0.77 -1.26 16.61
C PHE A 96 -1.21 -1.47 18.05
N ASP A 97 -0.28 -1.91 18.92
CA ASP A 97 -0.52 -1.97 20.36
C ASP A 97 -0.77 -0.55 20.89
N GLU A 98 -1.80 -0.39 21.71
CA GLU A 98 -2.15 0.89 22.34
C GLU A 98 -1.16 1.33 23.43
N HIS A 99 -0.28 0.42 23.86
CA HIS A 99 0.73 0.66 24.91
C HIS A 99 2.14 0.88 24.33
N LEU A 100 2.25 1.16 23.02
CA LEU A 100 3.55 1.46 22.44
C LEU A 100 4.17 2.71 23.05
N GLU A 101 5.49 2.65 23.25
CA GLU A 101 6.30 3.75 23.75
C GLU A 101 7.47 4.04 22.80
N GLU A 102 7.89 5.30 22.78
CA GLU A 102 9.11 5.73 22.10
C GLU A 102 9.89 6.64 23.05
N GLY A 103 11.17 6.29 23.31
CA GLY A 103 11.99 7.02 24.28
C GLY A 103 11.47 7.02 25.72
N GLY A 104 10.65 6.03 26.10
CA GLY A 104 10.02 5.91 27.43
C GLY A 104 8.76 6.77 27.60
N ALA A 105 8.21 7.31 26.52
CA ALA A 105 6.94 8.05 26.53
C ALA A 105 5.89 7.36 25.65
N PRO A 106 4.61 7.29 26.10
CA PRO A 106 3.53 6.73 25.29
C PRO A 106 3.36 7.48 23.99
N ILE A 107 3.21 6.76 22.88
CA ILE A 107 2.91 7.33 21.57
C ILE A 107 1.44 7.14 21.21
N ARG A 108 0.94 8.02 20.36
CA ARG A 108 -0.47 8.01 19.96
C ARG A 108 -0.70 7.14 18.73
N ILE A 109 -1.75 6.33 18.76
CA ILE A 109 -2.27 5.63 17.58
C ILE A 109 -3.50 6.43 17.07
N PRO A 110 -3.59 6.68 15.75
CA PRO A 110 -2.77 6.16 14.65
C PRO A 110 -1.38 6.82 14.54
N HIS A 111 -0.42 6.11 13.94
CA HIS A 111 0.81 6.69 13.42
C HIS A 111 0.45 7.75 12.38
N MET A 112 0.78 9.01 12.64
CA MET A 112 0.49 10.14 11.76
C MET A 112 1.71 11.05 11.69
N GLY A 113 2.33 11.12 10.51
CA GLY A 113 3.51 11.95 10.31
C GLY A 113 4.47 11.42 9.25
N TRP A 114 5.67 11.97 9.25
CA TRP A 114 6.74 11.63 8.33
C TRP A 114 7.72 10.67 8.99
N ASN A 115 8.09 9.62 8.24
CA ASN A 115 9.04 8.63 8.72
C ASN A 115 9.86 8.06 7.55
N THR A 116 11.05 7.54 7.85
CA THR A 116 11.93 6.88 6.88
C THR A 116 11.53 5.41 6.69
N ILE A 117 12.00 4.82 5.60
CA ILE A 117 11.73 3.42 5.25
C ILE A 117 13.05 2.65 4.98
N PRO A 118 13.80 2.25 6.00
CA PRO A 118 14.97 1.38 5.83
C PRO A 118 14.66 0.18 4.93
N ARG A 119 15.47 -0.01 3.87
CA ARG A 119 15.30 -1.13 2.93
C ARG A 119 15.79 -2.43 3.55
N LYS A 120 15.06 -3.49 3.33
CA LYS A 120 15.45 -4.87 3.67
C LYS A 120 15.97 -5.61 2.45
N GLN A 121 15.53 -5.23 1.26
CA GLN A 121 15.98 -5.77 -0.01
C GLN A 121 15.83 -4.76 -1.15
N GLU A 122 16.54 -4.99 -2.25
CA GLU A 122 16.39 -4.18 -3.46
C GLU A 122 15.05 -4.50 -4.15
N SER A 123 14.43 -3.47 -4.71
CA SER A 123 13.18 -3.61 -5.45
C SER A 123 13.04 -2.51 -6.50
N PRO A 124 12.53 -2.84 -7.71
CA PRO A 124 12.28 -1.85 -8.76
C PRO A 124 11.43 -0.68 -8.30
N ILE A 125 10.46 -0.90 -7.41
CA ILE A 125 9.57 0.15 -6.90
C ILE A 125 10.32 1.24 -6.11
N LEU A 126 11.47 0.92 -5.51
CA LEU A 126 12.31 1.84 -4.74
C LEU A 126 13.57 2.28 -5.50
N LYS A 127 13.67 1.99 -6.82
CA LYS A 127 14.82 2.41 -7.64
C LYS A 127 14.98 3.93 -7.60
N ASP A 128 16.22 4.40 -7.38
CA ASP A 128 16.58 5.83 -7.32
C ASP A 128 15.81 6.67 -6.28
N VAL A 129 15.14 6.03 -5.33
CA VAL A 129 14.58 6.71 -4.16
C VAL A 129 15.70 6.92 -3.14
N PRO A 130 15.94 8.12 -2.59
CA PRO A 130 16.99 8.33 -1.59
C PRO A 130 16.77 7.47 -0.34
N ALA A 131 17.86 6.92 0.22
CA ALA A 131 17.78 6.00 1.37
C ALA A 131 17.28 6.69 2.66
N ASP A 132 17.50 8.00 2.77
CA ASP A 132 17.09 8.86 3.88
C ASP A 132 15.74 9.58 3.63
N ALA A 133 15.08 9.27 2.52
CA ALA A 133 13.79 9.86 2.19
C ALA A 133 12.74 9.54 3.25
N ALA A 134 11.99 10.57 3.65
CA ALA A 134 10.83 10.42 4.52
C ALA A 134 9.53 10.41 3.72
N PHE A 135 8.56 9.65 4.22
CA PHE A 135 7.24 9.45 3.61
C PHE A 135 6.14 9.75 4.63
N TYR A 136 4.99 10.17 4.13
CA TYR A 136 3.84 10.51 4.97
C TYR A 136 2.98 9.27 5.28
N PHE A 137 2.84 8.98 6.56
CA PHE A 137 2.03 7.91 7.11
C PHE A 137 0.78 8.45 7.82
N VAL A 138 -0.32 7.72 7.74
CA VAL A 138 -1.51 7.92 8.55
C VAL A 138 -2.27 6.60 8.65
N HIS A 139 -1.96 5.77 9.68
CA HIS A 139 -2.56 4.45 9.84
C HIS A 139 -2.52 3.94 11.29
N GLY A 140 -3.53 3.16 11.66
CA GLY A 140 -3.62 2.47 12.96
C GLY A 140 -3.38 0.97 12.88
N TYR A 141 -3.21 0.45 11.66
CA TYR A 141 -2.97 -0.96 11.34
C TYR A 141 -1.78 -1.09 10.40
N TYR A 142 -1.08 -2.20 10.43
CA TYR A 142 0.04 -2.50 9.52
C TYR A 142 0.04 -3.99 9.13
N VAL A 143 0.75 -4.32 8.07
CA VAL A 143 0.80 -5.69 7.55
C VAL A 143 1.97 -6.46 8.15
N GLU A 144 1.68 -7.69 8.57
CA GLU A 144 2.65 -8.74 8.84
C GLU A 144 2.62 -9.75 7.70
N THR A 145 3.75 -10.02 7.08
CA THR A 145 3.91 -10.96 5.97
C THR A 145 5.25 -11.67 6.08
N ALA A 146 5.48 -12.67 5.24
CA ALA A 146 6.73 -13.42 5.23
C ALA A 146 7.94 -12.49 4.97
N PRO A 147 9.07 -12.68 5.68
CA PRO A 147 10.23 -11.79 5.60
C PRO A 147 10.76 -11.57 4.18
N GLU A 148 10.69 -12.59 3.33
CA GLU A 148 11.12 -12.53 1.92
C GLU A 148 10.22 -11.63 1.05
N LYS A 149 9.04 -11.26 1.52
CA LYS A 149 8.14 -10.32 0.85
C LYS A 149 8.37 -8.88 1.32
N VAL A 150 9.03 -8.68 2.47
CA VAL A 150 9.24 -7.34 3.04
C VAL A 150 10.36 -6.63 2.27
N ILE A 151 10.02 -5.52 1.61
CA ILE A 151 10.97 -4.70 0.84
C ILE A 151 11.57 -3.62 1.71
N ALA A 152 10.76 -2.96 2.54
CA ALA A 152 11.20 -1.94 3.47
C ALA A 152 10.33 -1.93 4.73
N THR A 153 10.94 -1.52 5.84
CA THR A 153 10.24 -1.35 7.12
C THR A 153 10.23 0.12 7.53
N SER A 154 9.48 0.45 8.56
CA SER A 154 9.56 1.72 9.28
C SER A 154 9.44 1.43 10.78
N CYS A 155 9.65 2.43 11.64
CA CYS A 155 9.57 2.27 13.07
C CYS A 155 8.63 3.32 13.69
N TYR A 156 7.70 2.88 14.52
CA TYR A 156 6.83 3.74 15.31
C TYR A 156 6.51 3.02 16.63
N GLY A 157 7.40 3.17 17.61
CA GLY A 157 7.40 2.37 18.83
C GLY A 157 7.71 0.88 18.60
N THR A 158 7.39 0.34 17.43
CA THR A 158 7.75 -0.99 16.95
C THR A 158 8.14 -0.92 15.46
N GLU A 159 8.97 -1.86 15.01
CA GLU A 159 9.24 -2.00 13.57
C GLU A 159 8.02 -2.62 12.89
N PHE A 160 7.63 -2.07 11.73
CA PHE A 160 6.51 -2.57 10.94
C PHE A 160 6.84 -2.56 9.44
N CYS A 161 6.13 -3.37 8.67
CA CYS A 161 6.26 -3.44 7.23
C CYS A 161 5.70 -2.17 6.56
N ALA A 162 6.57 -1.42 5.88
CA ALA A 162 6.19 -0.20 5.15
C ALA A 162 5.98 -0.44 3.65
N VAL A 163 6.74 -1.38 3.07
CA VAL A 163 6.63 -1.80 1.66
C VAL A 163 6.82 -3.30 1.59
N TYR A 164 5.94 -3.98 0.89
CA TYR A 164 6.05 -5.41 0.61
C TYR A 164 5.56 -5.76 -0.80
N GLY A 165 5.89 -6.96 -1.24
CA GLY A 165 5.44 -7.51 -2.51
C GLY A 165 6.57 -8.10 -3.34
N GLN A 166 6.26 -8.48 -4.59
CA GLN A 166 7.18 -9.03 -5.58
C GLN A 166 6.55 -9.03 -6.98
N ASP A 167 7.37 -9.16 -8.02
CA ASP A 167 6.94 -9.51 -9.39
C ASP A 167 5.78 -8.67 -9.94
N GLY A 168 5.82 -7.35 -9.72
CA GLY A 168 4.77 -6.43 -10.18
C GLY A 168 3.61 -6.24 -9.21
N LEU A 169 3.53 -7.03 -8.13
CA LEU A 169 2.61 -6.80 -7.03
C LEU A 169 3.35 -6.06 -5.91
N TRP A 170 3.01 -4.81 -5.67
CA TRP A 170 3.57 -4.02 -4.58
C TRP A 170 2.49 -3.40 -3.71
N ALA A 171 2.83 -3.25 -2.45
CA ALA A 171 1.97 -2.66 -1.45
C ALA A 171 2.77 -1.73 -0.55
N ILE A 172 2.28 -0.50 -0.37
CA ILE A 172 2.92 0.55 0.42
C ILE A 172 1.96 1.12 1.45
N GLN A 173 2.42 1.19 2.70
CA GLN A 173 1.60 1.67 3.82
C GLN A 173 1.47 3.18 3.84
N PHE A 174 2.48 3.89 3.44
CA PHE A 174 2.47 5.36 3.35
C PHE A 174 1.75 5.86 2.10
N HIS A 175 1.60 7.17 2.00
CA HIS A 175 0.97 7.86 0.88
C HIS A 175 2.03 8.46 -0.05
N PRO A 176 2.44 7.80 -1.14
CA PRO A 176 3.43 8.34 -2.07
C PRO A 176 2.95 9.65 -2.71
N GLU A 177 1.67 9.78 -2.98
CA GLU A 177 1.05 10.98 -3.55
C GLU A 177 1.08 12.21 -2.61
N LYS A 178 1.46 12.00 -1.34
CA LYS A 178 1.63 13.03 -0.32
C LYS A 178 3.07 13.18 0.16
N SER A 179 3.98 12.40 -0.41
CA SER A 179 5.37 12.28 0.06
C SER A 179 6.38 13.03 -0.80
N GLY A 180 5.93 14.04 -1.55
CA GLY A 180 6.80 14.90 -2.35
C GLY A 180 7.57 14.13 -3.44
N ARG A 181 8.81 14.59 -3.74
CA ARG A 181 9.63 13.99 -4.81
C ARG A 181 9.91 12.50 -4.64
N PRO A 182 10.27 11.98 -3.44
CA PRO A 182 10.47 10.54 -3.26
C PRO A 182 9.22 9.72 -3.55
N GLY A 183 8.05 10.20 -3.14
CA GLY A 183 6.78 9.56 -3.43
C GLY A 183 6.42 9.57 -4.92
N LEU A 184 6.66 10.68 -5.61
CA LEU A 184 6.50 10.79 -7.07
C LEU A 184 7.43 9.82 -7.80
N LYS A 185 8.68 9.63 -7.31
CA LYS A 185 9.61 8.66 -7.90
C LYS A 185 9.07 7.22 -7.80
N ILE A 186 8.44 6.85 -6.69
CA ILE A 186 7.80 5.54 -6.54
C ILE A 186 6.67 5.35 -7.57
N LEU A 187 5.82 6.36 -7.77
CA LEU A 187 4.75 6.29 -8.77
C LEU A 187 5.30 6.18 -10.21
N SER A 188 6.38 6.91 -10.52
CA SER A 188 7.10 6.79 -11.79
C SER A 188 7.69 5.39 -11.97
N ASN A 189 8.36 4.83 -10.95
CA ASN A 189 8.92 3.49 -11.00
C ASN A 189 7.84 2.42 -11.24
N PHE A 190 6.66 2.59 -10.65
CA PHE A 190 5.53 1.70 -10.89
C PHE A 190 5.05 1.76 -12.35
N TYR A 191 4.99 2.93 -12.95
CA TYR A 191 4.57 3.12 -14.33
C TYR A 191 5.61 2.60 -15.35
N GLU A 192 6.89 2.72 -15.02
CA GLU A 192 8.00 2.31 -15.89
C GLU A 192 8.28 0.80 -15.86
N TRP A 193 7.70 0.08 -14.91
CA TRP A 193 7.88 -1.37 -14.74
C TRP A 193 7.01 -2.15 -15.73
#